data_c5870b34d8de27218646ecbd49c43f4a
#
_entry.id   c5870b34d8de27218646ecbd49c43f4a
#
_cell.length_a   1.000
_cell.length_b   1.000
_cell.length_c   1.000
_cell.angle_alpha   90.00
_cell.angle_beta   90.00
_cell.angle_gamma   90.00
#
_symmetry.space_group_name_H-M   'P 1'
#
loop_
_entity.id
_entity.type
_entity.pdbx_description
1 polymer ?
#
loop_
_entity_poly.entity_id
_entity_poly.type
_entity_poly.pdbx_seq_one_letter_code
_entity_poly.pdbx_strand_id
1 'polypeptide(L)'
;EEAEAAMQRGIEKRSDEPWFADAKRALEEEQAGDFSSAEELKANAQRQAPLYFHRWEGNERVGREIFADLAETSEPLHYFNTVEFPTLDLRGDLRTIEVPTLVAVGDDDMIGGPVCADVIMRELSNARLVTIPDSGHFVYIEQPEAFRAALTDFLL
;
A
#
# COMPACT_ATOMS: atom_id res chain seq x y z
N GLU A 1 -3.88 3.29 15.34
CA GLU A 1 -3.71 2.09 16.22
C GLU A 1 -4.19 0.80 15.52
N GLU A 2 -5.49 0.70 15.11
CA GLU A 2 -6.02 -0.55 14.51
C GLU A 2 -5.35 -0.87 13.14
N ALA A 3 -5.22 0.11 12.26
CA ALA A 3 -4.56 -0.03 10.97
C ALA A 3 -3.06 -0.36 11.12
N GLU A 4 -2.38 0.29 12.04
CA GLU A 4 -0.98 0.03 12.36
C GLU A 4 -0.77 -1.39 12.90
N ALA A 5 -1.64 -1.84 13.80
CA ALA A 5 -1.60 -3.22 14.29
C ALA A 5 -1.92 -4.25 13.18
N ALA A 6 -2.79 -3.91 12.24
CA ALA A 6 -3.08 -4.76 11.08
C ALA A 6 -1.88 -4.84 10.14
N MET A 7 -1.23 -3.71 9.84
CA MET A 7 0.00 -3.63 9.06
C MET A 7 1.10 -4.49 9.69
N GLN A 8 1.34 -4.34 11.00
CA GLN A 8 2.35 -5.12 11.72
C GLN A 8 2.07 -6.63 11.62
N ARG A 9 0.81 -7.06 11.81
CA ARG A 9 0.43 -8.48 11.64
C ARG A 9 0.66 -8.96 10.20
N GLY A 10 0.34 -8.13 9.20
CA GLY A 10 0.57 -8.43 7.79
C GLY A 10 2.06 -8.62 7.48
N ILE A 11 2.93 -7.79 8.06
CA ILE A 11 4.38 -7.92 7.93
C ILE A 11 4.85 -9.24 8.56
N GLU A 12 4.51 -9.49 9.82
CA GLU A 12 4.99 -10.67 10.57
C GLU A 12 4.49 -12.01 9.98
N LYS A 13 3.36 -12.03 9.29
CA LYS A 13 2.84 -13.20 8.55
C LYS A 13 3.86 -13.73 7.52
N ARG A 14 4.81 -12.90 7.10
CA ARG A 14 5.84 -13.18 6.09
C ARG A 14 7.20 -13.52 6.67
N SER A 15 7.29 -13.75 7.99
CA SER A 15 8.55 -13.94 8.72
C SER A 15 9.41 -15.10 8.24
N ASP A 16 8.80 -16.12 7.63
CA ASP A 16 9.49 -17.29 7.10
C ASP A 16 10.07 -17.10 5.68
N GLU A 17 9.76 -15.96 5.04
CA GLU A 17 10.22 -15.68 3.69
C GLU A 17 11.71 -15.28 3.66
N PRO A 18 12.49 -15.76 2.68
CA PRO A 18 13.93 -15.48 2.62
C PRO A 18 14.30 -14.00 2.53
N TRP A 19 13.42 -13.19 1.95
CA TRP A 19 13.58 -11.75 1.76
C TRP A 19 13.10 -10.92 2.96
N PHE A 20 12.38 -11.52 3.91
CA PHE A 20 11.69 -10.82 4.98
C PHE A 20 12.57 -9.91 5.82
N ALA A 21 13.70 -10.44 6.30
CA ALA A 21 14.58 -9.69 7.21
C ALA A 21 15.16 -8.42 6.54
N ASP A 22 15.45 -8.49 5.25
CA ASP A 22 15.97 -7.34 4.48
C ASP A 22 14.87 -6.32 4.17
N ALA A 23 13.70 -6.78 3.75
CA ALA A 23 12.56 -5.90 3.47
C ALA A 23 12.04 -5.20 4.73
N LYS A 24 11.97 -5.89 5.87
CA LYS A 24 11.59 -5.29 7.15
C LYS A 24 12.58 -4.23 7.59
N ARG A 25 13.88 -4.50 7.47
CA ARG A 25 14.93 -3.52 7.79
C ARG A 25 14.80 -2.28 6.89
N ALA A 26 14.54 -2.47 5.60
CA ALA A 26 14.35 -1.36 4.68
C ALA A 26 13.16 -0.49 5.07
N LEU A 27 12.06 -1.08 5.53
CA LEU A 27 10.91 -0.33 6.05
C LEU A 27 11.24 0.47 7.31
N GLU A 28 12.03 -0.11 8.24
CA GLU A 28 12.50 0.57 9.44
C GLU A 28 13.44 1.75 9.10
N GLU A 29 14.33 1.58 8.11
CA GLU A 29 15.21 2.63 7.59
C GLU A 29 14.40 3.77 6.97
N GLU A 30 13.33 3.48 6.21
CA GLU A 30 12.45 4.50 5.65
C GLU A 30 11.73 5.30 6.74
N GLN A 31 11.24 4.63 7.76
CA GLN A 31 10.58 5.29 8.89
C GLN A 31 11.54 6.20 9.68
N ALA A 32 12.82 5.85 9.75
CA ALA A 32 13.84 6.70 10.35
C ALA A 32 14.17 7.95 9.50
N GLY A 33 13.94 7.89 8.18
CA GLY A 33 14.02 9.03 7.27
C GLY A 33 15.43 9.50 6.88
N ASP A 34 16.47 8.73 7.20
CA ASP A 34 17.88 9.10 7.02
C ASP A 34 18.42 8.67 5.64
N PHE A 35 17.88 9.23 4.55
CA PHE A 35 18.44 9.02 3.21
C PHE A 35 19.26 10.20 2.77
N SER A 36 20.51 9.96 2.37
CA SER A 36 21.44 10.99 1.92
C SER A 36 21.30 11.30 0.41
N SER A 37 20.64 10.44 -0.34
CA SER A 37 20.43 10.60 -1.78
C SER A 37 19.14 9.92 -2.28
N ALA A 38 18.70 10.32 -3.48
CA ALA A 38 17.61 9.68 -4.20
C ALA A 38 17.91 8.21 -4.54
N GLU A 39 19.17 7.90 -4.84
CA GLU A 39 19.61 6.54 -5.13
C GLU A 39 19.47 5.63 -3.91
N GLU A 40 19.80 6.13 -2.72
CA GLU A 40 19.61 5.38 -1.47
C GLU A 40 18.13 5.14 -1.19
N LEU A 41 17.27 6.15 -1.34
CA LEU A 41 15.82 6.01 -1.19
C LEU A 41 15.26 4.97 -2.15
N LYS A 42 15.66 5.04 -3.44
CA LYS A 42 15.25 4.10 -4.47
C LYS A 42 15.70 2.67 -4.17
N ALA A 43 16.95 2.49 -3.77
CA ALA A 43 17.48 1.18 -3.40
C ALA A 43 16.74 0.60 -2.17
N ASN A 44 16.43 1.45 -1.20
CA ASN A 44 15.64 1.08 -0.03
C ASN A 44 14.23 0.64 -0.44
N ALA A 45 13.51 1.41 -1.25
CA ALA A 45 12.17 1.08 -1.73
C ALA A 45 12.13 -0.24 -2.53
N GLN A 46 13.16 -0.53 -3.33
CA GLN A 46 13.28 -1.80 -4.04
C GLN A 46 13.45 -3.00 -3.09
N ARG A 47 14.10 -2.81 -1.95
CA ARG A 47 14.21 -3.85 -0.90
C ARG A 47 12.88 -4.10 -0.20
N GLN A 48 12.05 -3.07 -0.07
CA GLN A 48 10.71 -3.17 0.51
C GLN A 48 9.69 -3.82 -0.44
N ALA A 49 9.95 -3.81 -1.76
CA ALA A 49 9.01 -4.25 -2.78
C ALA A 49 8.28 -5.58 -2.46
N PRO A 50 8.94 -6.62 -1.91
CA PRO A 50 8.25 -7.87 -1.57
C PRO A 50 7.07 -7.72 -0.62
N LEU A 51 7.11 -6.74 0.27
CA LEU A 51 6.05 -6.49 1.26
C LEU A 51 4.71 -6.05 0.63
N TYR A 52 4.76 -5.47 -0.57
CA TYR A 52 3.59 -4.94 -1.28
C TYR A 52 2.80 -6.00 -2.05
N PHE A 53 3.34 -7.23 -2.16
CA PHE A 53 2.73 -8.31 -2.92
C PHE A 53 2.19 -9.40 -1.98
N HIS A 54 1.08 -10.02 -2.38
CA HIS A 54 0.61 -11.26 -1.77
C HIS A 54 1.64 -12.37 -2.00
N ARG A 55 2.13 -12.47 -3.24
CA ARG A 55 3.18 -13.42 -3.64
C ARG A 55 4.34 -12.67 -4.29
N TRP A 56 5.52 -12.75 -3.69
CA TRP A 56 6.71 -12.16 -4.30
C TRP A 56 7.26 -12.99 -5.45
N GLU A 57 7.27 -14.33 -5.30
CA GLU A 57 7.73 -15.23 -6.36
C GLU A 57 6.93 -15.04 -7.65
N GLY A 58 7.63 -14.73 -8.74
CA GLY A 58 7.05 -14.44 -10.05
C GLY A 58 6.75 -12.94 -10.28
N ASN A 59 6.76 -12.11 -9.25
CA ASN A 59 6.52 -10.66 -9.33
C ASN A 59 7.80 -9.81 -9.17
N GLU A 60 8.98 -10.44 -9.03
CA GLU A 60 10.24 -9.74 -8.70
C GLU A 60 10.63 -8.68 -9.72
N ARG A 61 10.41 -8.96 -11.01
CA ARG A 61 10.73 -8.00 -12.07
C ARG A 61 9.81 -6.78 -12.02
N VAL A 62 8.50 -7.02 -12.01
CA VAL A 62 7.52 -5.93 -12.02
C VAL A 62 7.58 -5.12 -10.72
N GLY A 63 7.78 -5.79 -9.58
CA GLY A 63 7.96 -5.10 -8.30
C GLY A 63 9.17 -4.17 -8.31
N ARG A 64 10.31 -4.62 -8.83
CA ARG A 64 11.49 -3.74 -8.96
C ARG A 64 11.29 -2.60 -9.96
N GLU A 65 10.58 -2.84 -11.06
CA GLU A 65 10.27 -1.81 -12.06
C GLU A 65 9.38 -0.70 -11.47
N ILE A 66 8.36 -1.03 -10.68
CA ILE A 66 7.48 -0.05 -10.03
C ILE A 66 8.30 0.94 -9.18
N PHE A 67 9.24 0.43 -8.40
CA PHE A 67 10.08 1.27 -7.52
C PHE A 67 11.32 1.83 -8.22
N ALA A 68 11.55 1.51 -9.50
CA ALA A 68 12.67 2.01 -10.26
C ALA A 68 12.52 3.50 -10.62
N ASP A 69 11.30 3.99 -10.77
CA ASP A 69 10.97 5.34 -11.21
C ASP A 69 10.53 6.27 -10.05
N LEU A 70 10.94 5.94 -8.82
CA LEU A 70 10.69 6.82 -7.68
C LEU A 70 11.36 8.18 -7.85
N ALA A 71 10.74 9.19 -7.27
CA ALA A 71 11.14 10.58 -7.36
C ALA A 71 12.64 10.81 -7.06
N GLU A 72 13.20 11.80 -7.72
CA GLU A 72 14.64 12.15 -7.65
C GLU A 72 15.06 12.77 -6.30
N THR A 73 14.12 12.97 -5.35
CA THR A 73 14.43 13.59 -4.06
C THR A 73 13.64 12.97 -2.92
N SER A 74 14.28 12.76 -1.78
CA SER A 74 13.67 12.26 -0.54
C SER A 74 12.96 13.37 0.27
N GLU A 75 13.20 14.63 -0.03
CA GLU A 75 12.71 15.77 0.75
C GLU A 75 11.17 15.81 0.86
N PRO A 76 10.38 15.63 -0.22
CA PRO A 76 8.92 15.59 -0.11
C PRO A 76 8.41 14.43 0.75
N LEU A 77 9.03 13.25 0.65
CA LEU A 77 8.67 12.08 1.46
C LEU A 77 8.97 12.34 2.94
N HIS A 78 10.14 12.88 3.24
CA HIS A 78 10.51 13.25 4.60
C HIS A 78 9.55 14.28 5.18
N TYR A 79 9.25 15.35 4.45
CA TYR A 79 8.28 16.37 4.88
C TYR A 79 6.90 15.76 5.13
N PHE A 80 6.41 14.95 4.20
CA PHE A 80 5.12 14.28 4.36
C PHE A 80 5.09 13.42 5.62
N ASN A 81 6.08 12.55 5.82
CA ASN A 81 6.12 11.62 6.96
C ASN A 81 6.27 12.31 8.32
N THR A 82 6.98 13.46 8.37
CA THR A 82 7.30 14.13 9.63
C THR A 82 6.36 15.28 9.98
N VAL A 83 5.74 15.93 8.99
CA VAL A 83 4.94 17.13 9.18
C VAL A 83 3.46 16.87 8.88
N GLU A 84 3.13 16.33 7.72
CA GLU A 84 1.76 16.18 7.25
C GLU A 84 1.09 14.94 7.84
N PHE A 85 1.68 13.77 7.64
CA PHE A 85 1.06 12.50 8.00
C PHE A 85 0.67 12.36 9.48
N PRO A 86 1.44 12.85 10.47
CA PRO A 86 1.07 12.75 11.88
C PRO A 86 -0.22 13.49 12.26
N THR A 87 -0.63 14.47 11.46
CA THR A 87 -1.82 15.30 11.70
C THR A 87 -2.94 15.08 10.68
N LEU A 88 -2.68 14.29 9.65
CA LEU A 88 -3.62 14.08 8.55
C LEU A 88 -4.77 13.17 8.98
N ASP A 89 -5.98 13.75 9.00
CA ASP A 89 -7.23 13.01 9.20
C ASP A 89 -8.29 13.48 8.21
N LEU A 90 -8.48 12.72 7.14
CA LEU A 90 -9.44 13.01 6.07
C LEU A 90 -10.82 12.36 6.27
N ARG A 91 -11.04 11.65 7.38
CA ARG A 91 -12.31 10.93 7.60
C ARG A 91 -13.52 11.86 7.57
N GLY A 92 -13.37 13.06 8.11
CA GLY A 92 -14.44 14.08 8.05
C GLY A 92 -14.79 14.50 6.63
N ASP A 93 -13.78 14.61 5.76
CA ASP A 93 -13.94 15.05 4.38
C ASP A 93 -14.56 13.95 3.50
N LEU A 94 -14.27 12.66 3.80
CA LEU A 94 -14.88 11.54 3.09
C LEU A 94 -16.40 11.59 3.12
N ARG A 95 -17.01 12.11 4.20
CA ARG A 95 -18.47 12.26 4.34
C ARG A 95 -19.08 13.24 3.36
N THR A 96 -18.28 14.11 2.78
CA THR A 96 -18.72 15.11 1.79
C THR A 96 -18.73 14.57 0.36
N ILE A 97 -18.20 13.36 0.15
CA ILE A 97 -18.12 12.72 -1.17
C ILE A 97 -19.46 12.05 -1.46
N GLU A 98 -20.20 12.59 -2.43
CA GLU A 98 -21.50 12.09 -2.85
C GLU A 98 -21.44 11.27 -4.14
N VAL A 99 -20.36 11.40 -4.91
CA VAL A 99 -20.19 10.65 -6.17
C VAL A 99 -20.07 9.15 -5.91
N PRO A 100 -20.60 8.29 -6.80
CA PRO A 100 -20.39 6.87 -6.71
C PRO A 100 -18.91 6.55 -6.63
N THR A 101 -18.51 5.78 -5.61
CA THR A 101 -17.11 5.47 -5.34
C THR A 101 -16.90 3.95 -5.25
N LEU A 102 -15.91 3.43 -5.98
CA LEU A 102 -15.44 2.05 -5.82
C LEU A 102 -14.19 2.03 -4.94
N VAL A 103 -14.26 1.27 -3.86
CA VAL A 103 -13.10 0.93 -3.02
C VAL A 103 -12.68 -0.50 -3.37
N ALA A 104 -11.53 -0.65 -4.02
CA ALA A 104 -10.97 -1.96 -4.38
C ALA A 104 -9.69 -2.20 -3.57
N VAL A 105 -9.62 -3.32 -2.86
CA VAL A 105 -8.50 -3.66 -1.97
C VAL A 105 -8.12 -5.12 -2.09
N GLY A 106 -6.83 -5.43 -1.97
CA GLY A 106 -6.34 -6.80 -1.84
C GLY A 106 -6.63 -7.35 -0.44
N ASP A 107 -6.98 -8.63 -0.36
CA ASP A 107 -7.25 -9.27 0.93
C ASP A 107 -5.99 -9.45 1.80
N ASP A 108 -4.81 -9.39 1.19
CA ASP A 108 -3.50 -9.51 1.83
C ASP A 108 -2.66 -8.22 1.71
N ASP A 109 -3.29 -7.09 1.42
CA ASP A 109 -2.63 -5.78 1.40
C ASP A 109 -2.32 -5.34 2.84
N MET A 110 -1.03 -5.30 3.18
CA MET A 110 -0.57 -4.88 4.50
C MET A 110 -0.44 -3.37 4.64
N ILE A 111 -0.41 -2.60 3.54
CA ILE A 111 -0.20 -1.14 3.56
C ILE A 111 -1.51 -0.42 3.87
N GLY A 112 -2.46 -0.53 2.96
CA GLY A 112 -3.77 0.11 3.07
C GLY A 112 -4.91 -0.84 3.42
N GLY A 113 -4.72 -2.11 3.32
CA GLY A 113 -5.51 -3.29 3.58
C GLY A 113 -7.02 -3.20 3.87
N PRO A 114 -7.65 -4.33 4.13
CA PRO A 114 -9.08 -4.37 4.43
C PRO A 114 -9.50 -3.48 5.61
N VAL A 115 -8.62 -3.31 6.62
CA VAL A 115 -8.92 -2.45 7.78
C VAL A 115 -9.07 -0.99 7.39
N CYS A 116 -8.19 -0.48 6.50
CA CYS A 116 -8.32 0.89 6.00
C CYS A 116 -9.53 1.04 5.07
N ALA A 117 -9.81 0.02 4.24
CA ALA A 117 -10.99 0.01 3.39
C ALA A 117 -12.28 0.07 4.23
N ASP A 118 -12.36 -0.67 5.34
CA ASP A 118 -13.49 -0.63 6.26
C ASP A 118 -13.68 0.76 6.89
N VAL A 119 -12.59 1.45 7.24
CA VAL A 119 -12.66 2.84 7.74
C VAL A 119 -13.23 3.77 6.68
N ILE A 120 -12.74 3.67 5.44
CA ILE A 120 -13.23 4.47 4.31
C ILE A 120 -14.72 4.20 4.06
N MET A 121 -15.14 2.94 4.05
CA MET A 121 -16.53 2.54 3.81
C MET A 121 -17.51 3.03 4.87
N ARG A 122 -17.07 3.21 6.11
CA ARG A 122 -17.92 3.79 7.18
C ARG A 122 -18.20 5.26 6.98
N GLU A 123 -17.33 5.97 6.29
CA GLU A 123 -17.42 7.42 6.10
C GLU A 123 -18.07 7.81 4.77
N LEU A 124 -17.94 6.99 3.73
CA LEU A 124 -18.53 7.24 2.42
C LEU A 124 -20.02 6.86 2.40
N SER A 125 -20.86 7.78 1.91
CA SER A 125 -22.32 7.56 1.81
C SER A 125 -22.74 6.80 0.56
N ASN A 126 -21.93 6.81 -0.51
CA ASN A 126 -22.22 6.22 -1.80
C ASN A 126 -21.02 5.43 -2.33
N ALA A 127 -20.69 4.34 -1.65
CA ALA A 127 -19.54 3.53 -2.00
C ALA A 127 -19.84 2.03 -2.05
N ARG A 128 -19.07 1.34 -2.88
CA ARG A 128 -19.03 -0.12 -3.00
C ARG A 128 -17.63 -0.62 -2.70
N LEU A 129 -17.52 -1.61 -1.81
CA LEU A 129 -16.25 -2.31 -1.50
C LEU A 129 -16.15 -3.59 -2.34
N VAL A 130 -14.98 -3.79 -2.94
CA VAL A 130 -14.58 -5.06 -3.55
C VAL A 130 -13.24 -5.49 -2.96
N THR A 131 -13.24 -6.59 -2.22
CA THR A 131 -12.02 -7.23 -1.77
C THR A 131 -11.59 -8.26 -2.79
N ILE A 132 -10.36 -8.13 -3.29
CA ILE A 132 -9.80 -9.00 -4.33
C ILE A 132 -8.92 -10.05 -3.65
N PRO A 133 -9.26 -11.34 -3.77
CA PRO A 133 -8.53 -12.41 -3.10
C PRO A 133 -7.14 -12.61 -3.72
N ASP A 134 -6.24 -13.20 -2.94
CA ASP A 134 -4.87 -13.54 -3.34
C ASP A 134 -4.12 -12.34 -3.94
N SER A 135 -4.29 -11.15 -3.38
CA SER A 135 -3.59 -9.95 -3.81
C SER A 135 -3.18 -9.04 -2.66
N GLY A 136 -2.02 -8.43 -2.81
CA GLY A 136 -1.50 -7.39 -1.93
C GLY A 136 -1.92 -5.99 -2.38
N HIS A 137 -0.99 -5.04 -2.28
CA HIS A 137 -1.23 -3.62 -2.58
C HIS A 137 -1.48 -3.34 -4.06
N PHE A 138 -0.87 -4.11 -4.95
CA PHE A 138 -0.97 -3.94 -6.39
C PHE A 138 -2.00 -4.89 -7.02
N VAL A 139 -3.26 -4.80 -6.60
CA VAL A 139 -4.36 -5.66 -7.07
C VAL A 139 -4.47 -5.77 -8.59
N TYR A 140 -4.19 -4.68 -9.31
CA TYR A 140 -4.25 -4.63 -10.78
C TYR A 140 -3.09 -5.37 -11.47
N ILE A 141 -2.04 -5.71 -10.72
CA ILE A 141 -0.89 -6.50 -11.19
C ILE A 141 -1.10 -7.98 -10.85
N GLU A 142 -1.45 -8.26 -9.59
CA GLU A 142 -1.55 -9.64 -9.13
C GLU A 142 -2.84 -10.31 -9.58
N GLN A 143 -3.95 -9.56 -9.66
CA GLN A 143 -5.26 -10.06 -10.06
C GLN A 143 -5.93 -9.19 -11.14
N PRO A 144 -5.30 -9.01 -12.32
CA PRO A 144 -5.76 -8.05 -13.35
C PRO A 144 -7.17 -8.34 -13.87
N GLU A 145 -7.55 -9.62 -13.96
CA GLU A 145 -8.89 -10.01 -14.44
C GLU A 145 -9.97 -9.66 -13.41
N ALA A 146 -9.73 -9.97 -12.13
CA ALA A 146 -10.66 -9.64 -11.05
C ALA A 146 -10.80 -8.14 -10.87
N PHE A 147 -9.70 -7.40 -10.92
CA PHE A 147 -9.70 -5.94 -10.85
C PHE A 147 -10.47 -5.31 -12.02
N ARG A 148 -10.22 -5.78 -13.25
CA ARG A 148 -10.93 -5.31 -14.45
C ARG A 148 -12.42 -5.60 -14.37
N ALA A 149 -12.82 -6.80 -13.90
CA ALA A 149 -14.21 -7.15 -13.71
C ALA A 149 -14.91 -6.22 -12.71
N ALA A 150 -14.26 -5.93 -11.57
CA ALA A 150 -14.77 -5.02 -10.55
C ALA A 150 -14.98 -3.60 -11.11
N LEU A 151 -14.02 -3.09 -11.88
CA LEU A 151 -14.14 -1.79 -12.55
C LEU A 151 -15.28 -1.77 -13.58
N THR A 152 -15.38 -2.80 -14.42
CA THR A 152 -16.40 -2.88 -15.46
C THR A 152 -17.80 -2.91 -14.85
N ASP A 153 -18.01 -3.72 -13.82
CA ASP A 153 -19.29 -3.85 -13.12
C ASP A 153 -19.69 -2.58 -12.33
N PHE A 154 -18.70 -1.77 -11.96
CA PHE A 154 -18.95 -0.47 -11.32
C PHE A 154 -19.28 0.64 -12.32
N LEU A 155 -18.68 0.61 -13.52
CA LEU A 155 -18.79 1.69 -14.51
C LEU A 155 -19.95 1.51 -15.50
N LEU A 156 -20.49 0.31 -15.68
CA LEU A 156 -21.55 -0.03 -16.62
C LEU A 156 -22.87 -0.39 -15.94
#